data_fc64b64d9e74e6a13ebde41b966a33f0
#
_entry.id   fc64b64d9e74e6a13ebde41b966a33f0
#
_cell.length_a   1.000
_cell.length_b   1.000
_cell.length_c   1.000
_cell.angle_alpha   90.00
_cell.angle_beta   90.00
_cell.angle_gamma   90.00
#
_symmetry.space_group_name_H-M   'P 1'
#
loop_
_entity.id
_entity.type
_entity.pdbx_description
1 polymer ?
#
loop_
_entity_poly.entity_id
_entity_poly.type
_entity_poly.pdbx_seq_one_letter_code
_entity_poly.pdbx_strand_id
1 'polypeptide(L)'
;MKRFLIAVILSLAFSWNCVAQQAATHADVPASREDVERYLQAINYHEMLNKMIAVMSAPMHQMVHEQYMKDKERLPSDFEAQTNQRVDAMIKDMPWDDMTQAMVPSYQKHFTKGDMETLTAFYTSPTGEKVLREMPAIMAESMRTMTPIMQKHMEAVNRSVQQQIAEMVKQSEKTQIQNPTVKN
;
A
#
# COMPACT_ATOMS: atom_id res chain seq x y z
N MET A 1 -21.56 23.32 -60.04
CA MET A 1 -22.04 22.64 -58.82
C MET A 1 -21.02 21.72 -58.15
N LYS A 2 -20.14 21.00 -58.89
CA LYS A 2 -19.13 20.11 -58.28
C LYS A 2 -17.98 20.83 -57.52
N ARG A 3 -17.67 22.09 -57.84
CA ARG A 3 -16.59 22.84 -57.18
C ARG A 3 -16.97 23.42 -55.81
N PHE A 4 -18.25 23.66 -55.54
CA PHE A 4 -18.74 24.13 -54.24
C PHE A 4 -18.83 23.03 -53.17
N LEU A 5 -19.08 21.80 -53.58
CA LEU A 5 -19.15 20.64 -52.67
C LEU A 5 -17.76 20.28 -52.09
N ILE A 6 -16.68 20.45 -52.84
CA ILE A 6 -15.30 20.16 -52.40
C ILE A 6 -14.82 21.18 -51.34
N ALA A 7 -15.23 22.45 -51.45
CA ALA A 7 -14.88 23.50 -50.50
C ALA A 7 -15.54 23.31 -49.12
N VAL A 8 -16.77 22.77 -49.07
CA VAL A 8 -17.50 22.53 -47.81
C VAL A 8 -16.96 21.31 -47.08
N ILE A 9 -16.50 20.28 -47.79
CA ILE A 9 -15.92 19.07 -47.17
C ILE A 9 -14.53 19.36 -46.57
N LEU A 10 -13.73 20.23 -47.19
CA LEU A 10 -12.41 20.65 -46.66
C LEU A 10 -12.54 21.54 -45.40
N SER A 11 -13.60 22.34 -45.26
CA SER A 11 -13.81 23.17 -44.08
C SER A 11 -14.29 22.36 -42.84
N LEU A 12 -15.01 21.27 -43.03
CA LEU A 12 -15.45 20.38 -41.96
C LEU A 12 -14.30 19.47 -41.40
N ALA A 13 -13.33 19.13 -42.25
CA ALA A 13 -12.15 18.34 -41.81
C ALA A 13 -11.16 19.17 -40.97
N PHE A 14 -11.11 20.50 -41.17
CA PHE A 14 -10.21 21.37 -40.43
C PHE A 14 -10.70 21.68 -38.99
N SER A 15 -12.03 21.63 -38.78
CA SER A 15 -12.63 21.88 -37.46
C SER A 15 -12.43 20.74 -36.45
N TRP A 16 -12.25 19.52 -36.93
CA TRP A 16 -12.07 18.34 -36.07
C TRP A 16 -10.63 18.21 -35.53
N ASN A 17 -9.62 18.69 -36.24
CA ASN A 17 -8.24 18.67 -35.76
C ASN A 17 -7.99 19.66 -34.61
N CYS A 18 -8.73 20.77 -34.53
CA CYS A 18 -8.55 21.76 -33.47
C CYS A 18 -9.08 21.30 -32.11
N VAL A 19 -10.16 20.47 -32.08
CA VAL A 19 -10.76 19.94 -30.84
C VAL A 19 -9.89 18.84 -30.24
N ALA A 20 -9.32 17.97 -31.09
CA ALA A 20 -8.42 16.92 -30.63
C ALA A 20 -7.10 17.48 -30.07
N GLN A 21 -6.58 18.56 -30.63
CA GLN A 21 -5.33 19.19 -30.22
C GLN A 21 -5.48 19.99 -28.92
N GLN A 22 -6.66 20.58 -28.67
CA GLN A 22 -6.99 21.22 -27.39
C GLN A 22 -7.19 20.22 -26.27
N ALA A 23 -7.76 19.03 -26.54
CA ALA A 23 -7.91 17.96 -25.58
C ALA A 23 -6.54 17.38 -25.13
N ALA A 24 -5.60 17.23 -26.09
CA ALA A 24 -4.24 16.74 -25.77
C ALA A 24 -3.44 17.74 -24.91
N THR A 25 -3.56 19.05 -25.16
CA THR A 25 -2.86 20.09 -24.36
C THR A 25 -3.42 20.24 -22.95
N HIS A 26 -4.69 19.89 -22.71
CA HIS A 26 -5.28 19.89 -21.37
C HIS A 26 -4.90 18.64 -20.56
N ALA A 27 -4.66 17.50 -21.22
CA ALA A 27 -4.28 16.25 -20.55
C ALA A 27 -2.86 16.30 -19.97
N ASP A 28 -1.96 17.09 -20.58
CA ASP A 28 -0.53 17.12 -20.23
C ASP A 28 -0.17 18.16 -19.14
N VAL A 29 -1.13 18.95 -18.65
CA VAL A 29 -0.85 19.85 -17.53
C VAL A 29 -0.78 19.10 -16.21
N PRO A 30 0.01 19.56 -15.23
CA PRO A 30 0.02 18.98 -13.89
C PRO A 30 -1.39 18.90 -13.30
N ALA A 31 -1.67 17.83 -12.57
CA ALA A 31 -2.95 17.67 -11.89
C ALA A 31 -3.25 18.83 -10.95
N SER A 32 -4.48 19.33 -10.94
CA SER A 32 -4.93 20.30 -9.94
C SER A 32 -5.21 19.59 -8.59
N ARG A 33 -5.39 20.39 -7.53
CA ARG A 33 -5.85 19.85 -6.24
C ARG A 33 -7.18 19.12 -6.39
N GLU A 34 -8.11 19.70 -7.13
CA GLU A 34 -9.45 19.17 -7.35
C GLU A 34 -9.42 17.86 -8.15
N ASP A 35 -8.46 17.70 -9.06
CA ASP A 35 -8.28 16.45 -9.80
C ASP A 35 -7.82 15.32 -8.84
N VAL A 36 -6.88 15.63 -7.94
CA VAL A 36 -6.41 14.69 -6.92
C VAL A 36 -7.52 14.34 -5.92
N GLU A 37 -8.28 15.32 -5.45
CA GLU A 37 -9.39 15.09 -4.51
C GLU A 37 -10.48 14.22 -5.13
N ARG A 38 -10.84 14.42 -6.41
CA ARG A 38 -11.78 13.55 -7.13
C ARG A 38 -11.26 12.11 -7.23
N TYR A 39 -9.98 11.95 -7.52
CA TYR A 39 -9.35 10.62 -7.54
C TYR A 39 -9.40 9.95 -6.15
N LEU A 40 -9.05 10.66 -5.07
CA LEU A 40 -9.12 10.14 -3.71
C LEU A 40 -10.54 9.71 -3.32
N GLN A 41 -11.56 10.47 -3.77
CA GLN A 41 -12.96 10.06 -3.62
C GLN A 41 -13.28 8.79 -4.40
N ALA A 42 -12.83 8.69 -5.66
CA ALA A 42 -13.08 7.54 -6.52
C ALA A 42 -12.51 6.22 -5.95
N ILE A 43 -11.38 6.29 -5.26
CA ILE A 43 -10.78 5.12 -4.58
C ILE A 43 -11.30 4.88 -3.17
N ASN A 44 -12.33 5.60 -2.73
CA ASN A 44 -12.88 5.53 -1.37
C ASN A 44 -11.80 5.72 -0.29
N TYR A 45 -10.90 6.68 -0.48
CA TYR A 45 -9.73 6.90 0.39
C TYR A 45 -10.12 7.02 1.87
N HIS A 46 -11.21 7.70 2.22
CA HIS A 46 -11.67 7.83 3.60
C HIS A 46 -12.03 6.47 4.24
N GLU A 47 -12.68 5.58 3.49
CA GLU A 47 -12.98 4.22 3.97
C GLU A 47 -11.69 3.41 4.16
N MET A 48 -10.76 3.52 3.23
CA MET A 48 -9.45 2.87 3.32
C MET A 48 -8.68 3.39 4.55
N LEU A 49 -8.69 4.69 4.79
CA LEU A 49 -8.08 5.32 5.97
C LEU A 49 -8.70 4.81 7.27
N ASN A 50 -10.03 4.73 7.35
CA ASN A 50 -10.73 4.18 8.52
C ASN A 50 -10.35 2.72 8.79
N LYS A 51 -10.24 1.90 7.76
CA LYS A 51 -9.77 0.50 7.88
C LYS A 51 -8.32 0.44 8.36
N MET A 52 -7.45 1.32 7.86
CA MET A 52 -6.06 1.41 8.31
C MET A 52 -5.98 1.81 9.78
N ILE A 53 -6.77 2.77 10.23
CA ILE A 53 -6.89 3.18 11.63
C ILE A 53 -7.29 1.98 12.51
N ALA A 54 -8.30 1.22 12.11
CA ALA A 54 -8.74 0.03 12.84
C ALA A 54 -7.64 -1.05 12.93
N VAL A 55 -6.86 -1.25 11.87
CA VAL A 55 -5.71 -2.17 11.87
C VAL A 55 -4.60 -1.67 12.78
N MET A 56 -4.39 -0.36 12.87
CA MET A 56 -3.37 0.24 13.76
C MET A 56 -3.78 0.17 15.24
N SER A 57 -5.05 0.31 15.57
CA SER A 57 -5.53 0.26 16.96
C SER A 57 -5.54 -1.15 17.54
N ALA A 58 -5.78 -2.18 16.74
CA ALA A 58 -5.90 -3.56 17.20
C ALA A 58 -4.67 -4.08 17.98
N PRO A 59 -3.41 -3.92 17.53
CA PRO A 59 -2.23 -4.32 18.30
C PRO A 59 -2.09 -3.54 19.61
N MET A 60 -2.51 -2.27 19.64
CA MET A 60 -2.47 -1.45 20.85
C MET A 60 -3.48 -1.95 21.88
N HIS A 61 -4.70 -2.28 21.46
CA HIS A 61 -5.70 -2.90 22.33
C HIS A 61 -5.22 -4.26 22.86
N GLN A 62 -4.59 -5.07 22.02
CA GLN A 62 -4.02 -6.34 22.45
C GLN A 62 -2.93 -6.14 23.53
N MET A 63 -2.05 -5.18 23.34
CA MET A 63 -1.02 -4.82 24.31
C MET A 63 -1.64 -4.40 25.67
N VAL A 64 -2.69 -3.57 25.63
CA VAL A 64 -3.45 -3.16 26.82
C VAL A 64 -4.07 -4.37 27.53
N HIS A 65 -4.68 -5.27 26.77
CA HIS A 65 -5.26 -6.51 27.28
C HIS A 65 -4.18 -7.40 27.96
N GLU A 66 -3.05 -7.62 27.30
CA GLU A 66 -1.94 -8.40 27.85
C GLU A 66 -1.39 -7.80 29.14
N GLN A 67 -1.28 -6.46 29.20
CA GLN A 67 -0.84 -5.76 30.40
C GLN A 67 -1.87 -5.90 31.52
N TYR A 68 -3.17 -5.76 31.22
CA TYR A 68 -4.23 -5.97 32.20
C TYR A 68 -4.20 -7.40 32.75
N MET A 69 -4.04 -8.41 31.89
CA MET A 69 -3.99 -9.82 32.33
C MET A 69 -2.79 -10.13 33.23
N LYS A 70 -1.65 -9.45 33.03
CA LYS A 70 -0.45 -9.61 33.90
C LYS A 70 -0.64 -9.00 35.29
N ASP A 71 -1.32 -7.87 35.37
CA ASP A 71 -1.44 -7.07 36.60
C ASP A 71 -2.89 -7.01 37.14
N LYS A 72 -3.74 -7.96 36.75
CA LYS A 72 -5.18 -7.98 37.02
C LYS A 72 -5.56 -7.81 38.49
N GLU A 73 -4.74 -8.33 39.41
CA GLU A 73 -4.97 -8.21 40.86
C GLU A 73 -4.67 -6.80 41.40
N ARG A 74 -3.90 -5.99 40.65
CA ARG A 74 -3.45 -4.64 41.04
C ARG A 74 -4.16 -3.53 40.30
N LEU A 75 -4.75 -3.84 39.14
CA LEU A 75 -5.42 -2.87 38.27
C LEU A 75 -6.93 -2.87 38.51
N PRO A 76 -7.57 -1.70 38.38
CA PRO A 76 -9.04 -1.60 38.41
C PRO A 76 -9.67 -2.48 37.31
N SER A 77 -10.87 -2.99 37.56
CA SER A 77 -11.60 -3.84 36.60
C SER A 77 -11.96 -3.12 35.29
N ASP A 78 -12.01 -1.80 35.28
CA ASP A 78 -12.28 -0.94 34.13
C ASP A 78 -11.02 -0.38 33.45
N PHE A 79 -9.83 -0.77 33.90
CA PHE A 79 -8.55 -0.32 33.35
C PHE A 79 -8.44 -0.54 31.84
N GLU A 80 -8.78 -1.75 31.37
CA GLU A 80 -8.70 -2.09 29.95
C GLU A 80 -9.63 -1.23 29.13
N ALA A 81 -10.89 -1.07 29.56
CA ALA A 81 -11.88 -0.25 28.86
C ALA A 81 -11.47 1.23 28.79
N GLN A 82 -11.03 1.80 29.92
CA GLN A 82 -10.59 3.19 29.97
C GLN A 82 -9.34 3.44 29.14
N THR A 83 -8.38 2.51 29.15
CA THR A 83 -7.15 2.65 28.41
C THR A 83 -7.40 2.52 26.92
N ASN A 84 -8.21 1.56 26.48
CA ASN A 84 -8.61 1.41 25.08
C ASN A 84 -9.36 2.66 24.58
N GLN A 85 -10.27 3.22 25.38
CA GLN A 85 -10.94 4.48 25.02
C GLN A 85 -9.95 5.64 24.83
N ARG A 86 -8.88 5.73 25.63
CA ARG A 86 -7.84 6.75 25.47
C ARG A 86 -7.01 6.51 24.20
N VAL A 87 -6.67 5.25 23.90
CA VAL A 87 -6.00 4.87 22.65
C VAL A 87 -6.83 5.28 21.44
N ASP A 88 -8.11 4.96 21.45
CA ASP A 88 -9.03 5.30 20.36
C ASP A 88 -9.18 6.82 20.18
N ALA A 89 -9.31 7.56 21.30
CA ALA A 89 -9.35 9.01 21.28
C ALA A 89 -8.08 9.61 20.69
N MET A 90 -6.89 9.13 21.11
CA MET A 90 -5.62 9.61 20.62
C MET A 90 -5.44 9.37 19.11
N ILE A 91 -5.89 8.21 18.61
CA ILE A 91 -5.86 7.88 17.17
C ILE A 91 -6.85 8.76 16.42
N LYS A 92 -8.03 9.00 16.98
CA LYS A 92 -9.07 9.84 16.36
C LYS A 92 -8.66 11.30 16.28
N ASP A 93 -7.91 11.80 17.27
CA ASP A 93 -7.45 13.19 17.36
C ASP A 93 -6.24 13.46 16.43
N MET A 94 -5.72 12.45 15.72
CA MET A 94 -4.67 12.68 14.71
C MET A 94 -5.22 13.54 13.56
N PRO A 95 -4.40 14.45 13.01
CA PRO A 95 -4.83 15.36 11.93
C PRO A 95 -4.87 14.66 10.57
N TRP A 96 -5.77 13.68 10.41
CA TRP A 96 -5.88 12.85 9.21
C TRP A 96 -6.16 13.64 7.94
N ASP A 97 -6.94 14.71 8.06
CA ASP A 97 -7.26 15.59 6.93
C ASP A 97 -6.00 16.36 6.48
N ASP A 98 -5.22 16.89 7.43
CA ASP A 98 -3.95 17.57 7.12
C ASP A 98 -2.94 16.61 6.48
N MET A 99 -2.86 15.37 6.99
CA MET A 99 -2.01 14.33 6.42
C MET A 99 -2.43 13.99 4.98
N THR A 100 -3.73 13.88 4.72
CA THR A 100 -4.28 13.67 3.39
C THR A 100 -3.96 14.84 2.47
N GLN A 101 -4.14 16.08 2.94
CA GLN A 101 -3.82 17.28 2.17
C GLN A 101 -2.33 17.41 1.87
N ALA A 102 -1.45 16.96 2.77
CA ALA A 102 -0.01 16.93 2.56
C ALA A 102 0.42 15.98 1.42
N MET A 103 -0.42 15.01 1.04
CA MET A 103 -0.17 14.11 -0.09
C MET A 103 -0.42 14.77 -1.45
N VAL A 104 -1.33 15.75 -1.52
CA VAL A 104 -1.76 16.39 -2.79
C VAL A 104 -0.58 16.88 -3.64
N PRO A 105 0.42 17.62 -3.10
CA PRO A 105 1.58 18.06 -3.89
C PRO A 105 2.38 16.93 -4.52
N SER A 106 2.44 15.76 -3.88
CA SER A 106 3.12 14.59 -4.43
C SER A 106 2.39 14.05 -5.66
N TYR A 107 1.06 13.97 -5.62
CA TYR A 107 0.26 13.60 -6.79
C TYR A 107 0.43 14.60 -7.94
N GLN A 108 0.34 15.89 -7.64
CA GLN A 108 0.50 16.96 -8.63
C GLN A 108 1.88 16.94 -9.32
N LYS A 109 2.91 16.50 -8.61
CA LYS A 109 4.27 16.38 -9.15
C LYS A 109 4.43 15.21 -10.13
N HIS A 110 3.69 14.13 -9.93
CA HIS A 110 3.90 12.86 -10.63
C HIS A 110 2.82 12.54 -11.66
N PHE A 111 1.66 13.20 -11.61
CA PHE A 111 0.53 12.91 -12.47
C PHE A 111 0.04 14.17 -13.18
N THR A 112 -0.35 13.99 -14.42
CA THR A 112 -1.04 15.00 -15.21
C THR A 112 -2.54 15.00 -14.91
N LYS A 113 -3.22 16.04 -15.34
CA LYS A 113 -4.70 16.09 -15.30
C LYS A 113 -5.32 14.91 -16.03
N GLY A 114 -4.82 14.56 -17.23
CA GLY A 114 -5.31 13.42 -18.01
C GLY A 114 -5.13 12.07 -17.30
N ASP A 115 -4.02 11.89 -16.57
CA ASP A 115 -3.80 10.71 -15.75
C ASP A 115 -4.84 10.60 -14.64
N MET A 116 -5.09 11.71 -13.91
CA MET A 116 -6.09 11.74 -12.83
C MET A 116 -7.51 11.50 -13.33
N GLU A 117 -7.87 12.07 -14.47
CA GLU A 117 -9.17 11.85 -15.12
C GLU A 117 -9.34 10.37 -15.51
N THR A 118 -8.30 9.76 -16.10
CA THR A 118 -8.30 8.35 -16.51
C THR A 118 -8.41 7.42 -15.30
N LEU A 119 -7.63 7.65 -14.26
CA LEU A 119 -7.67 6.89 -13.03
C LEU A 119 -9.03 7.02 -12.33
N THR A 120 -9.56 8.23 -12.24
CA THR A 120 -10.88 8.50 -11.66
C THR A 120 -11.96 7.76 -12.42
N ALA A 121 -11.97 7.84 -13.76
CA ALA A 121 -12.92 7.15 -14.61
C ALA A 121 -12.80 5.61 -14.46
N PHE A 122 -11.58 5.08 -14.34
CA PHE A 122 -11.38 3.66 -14.10
C PHE A 122 -11.96 3.22 -12.76
N TYR A 123 -11.61 3.90 -11.66
CA TYR A 123 -12.04 3.47 -10.33
C TYR A 123 -13.52 3.71 -10.03
N THR A 124 -14.18 4.61 -10.77
CA THR A 124 -15.65 4.78 -10.73
C THR A 124 -16.39 3.83 -11.69
N SER A 125 -15.68 3.03 -12.51
CA SER A 125 -16.29 2.00 -13.36
C SER A 125 -16.65 0.75 -12.54
N PRO A 126 -17.61 -0.09 -13.01
CA PRO A 126 -17.97 -1.35 -12.35
C PRO A 126 -16.77 -2.27 -12.12
N THR A 127 -15.81 -2.29 -13.04
CA THR A 127 -14.59 -3.08 -12.91
C THR A 127 -13.64 -2.48 -11.86
N GLY A 128 -13.44 -1.17 -11.86
CA GLY A 128 -12.61 -0.45 -10.89
C GLY A 128 -13.15 -0.59 -9.47
N GLU A 129 -14.45 -0.41 -9.27
CA GLU A 129 -15.11 -0.66 -7.98
C GLU A 129 -14.91 -2.10 -7.50
N LYS A 130 -15.02 -3.07 -8.43
CA LYS A 130 -14.75 -4.48 -8.11
C LYS A 130 -13.30 -4.69 -7.70
N VAL A 131 -12.34 -4.07 -8.38
CA VAL A 131 -10.92 -4.14 -8.02
C VAL A 131 -10.71 -3.61 -6.59
N LEU A 132 -11.24 -2.43 -6.26
CA LEU A 132 -11.13 -1.87 -4.90
C LEU A 132 -11.71 -2.80 -3.83
N ARG A 133 -12.83 -3.42 -4.10
CA ARG A 133 -13.52 -4.31 -3.14
C ARG A 133 -12.80 -5.64 -2.97
N GLU A 134 -12.34 -6.27 -4.06
CA GLU A 134 -11.79 -7.63 -4.05
C GLU A 134 -10.27 -7.66 -3.75
N MET A 135 -9.53 -6.60 -4.05
CA MET A 135 -8.07 -6.57 -3.92
C MET A 135 -7.58 -6.93 -2.50
N PRO A 136 -8.20 -6.46 -1.40
CA PRO A 136 -7.77 -6.84 -0.06
C PRO A 136 -7.89 -8.36 0.19
N ALA A 137 -8.97 -8.99 -0.28
CA ALA A 137 -9.17 -10.43 -0.15
C ALA A 137 -8.17 -11.22 -0.99
N ILE A 138 -7.90 -10.78 -2.22
CA ILE A 138 -6.90 -11.38 -3.11
C ILE A 138 -5.51 -11.33 -2.47
N MET A 139 -5.13 -10.18 -1.91
CA MET A 139 -3.84 -10.01 -1.22
C MET A 139 -3.73 -10.93 -0.01
N ALA A 140 -4.77 -10.99 0.83
CA ALA A 140 -4.79 -11.86 2.02
C ALA A 140 -4.69 -13.35 1.65
N GLU A 141 -5.40 -13.78 0.61
CA GLU A 141 -5.35 -15.15 0.11
C GLU A 141 -3.99 -15.49 -0.50
N SER A 142 -3.43 -14.56 -1.29
CA SER A 142 -2.08 -14.72 -1.86
C SER A 142 -1.02 -14.87 -0.78
N MET A 143 -1.05 -14.03 0.26
CA MET A 143 -0.12 -14.14 1.40
C MET A 143 -0.27 -15.47 2.12
N ARG A 144 -1.51 -15.94 2.34
CA ARG A 144 -1.76 -17.25 2.97
C ARG A 144 -1.19 -18.41 2.15
N THR A 145 -1.29 -18.33 0.83
CA THR A 145 -0.76 -19.35 -0.09
C THR A 145 0.77 -19.29 -0.18
N MET A 146 1.36 -18.10 -0.10
CA MET A 146 2.82 -17.92 -0.17
C MET A 146 3.54 -18.33 1.13
N THR A 147 2.90 -18.15 2.29
CA THR A 147 3.50 -18.41 3.60
C THR A 147 4.11 -19.82 3.71
N PRO A 148 3.41 -20.94 3.39
CA PRO A 148 4.00 -22.27 3.49
C PRO A 148 5.16 -22.50 2.51
N ILE A 149 5.15 -21.84 1.34
CA ILE A 149 6.24 -21.90 0.37
C ILE A 149 7.50 -21.23 0.98
N MET A 150 7.34 -20.05 1.55
CA MET A 150 8.41 -19.34 2.26
C MET A 150 8.96 -20.15 3.44
N GLN A 151 8.10 -20.72 4.27
CA GLN A 151 8.50 -21.56 5.41
C GLN A 151 9.34 -22.74 4.96
N LYS A 152 8.88 -23.49 3.95
CA LYS A 152 9.63 -24.62 3.39
C LYS A 152 11.02 -24.21 2.86
N HIS A 153 11.11 -23.05 2.22
CA HIS A 153 12.37 -22.53 1.75
C HIS A 153 13.31 -22.15 2.90
N MET A 154 12.81 -21.46 3.90
CA MET A 154 13.58 -21.10 5.10
C MET A 154 14.09 -22.34 5.86
N GLU A 155 13.29 -23.41 5.98
CA GLU A 155 13.74 -24.67 6.53
C GLU A 155 14.87 -25.31 5.72
N ALA A 156 14.79 -25.25 4.38
CA ALA A 156 15.85 -25.75 3.51
C ALA A 156 17.16 -24.97 3.69
N VAL A 157 17.07 -23.64 3.75
CA VAL A 157 18.22 -22.76 4.05
C VAL A 157 18.81 -23.09 5.41
N ASN A 158 17.98 -23.22 6.45
CA ASN A 158 18.46 -23.54 7.79
C ASN A 158 19.17 -24.91 7.84
N ARG A 159 18.62 -25.93 7.18
CA ARG A 159 19.30 -27.25 7.05
C ARG A 159 20.65 -27.12 6.36
N SER A 160 20.74 -26.36 5.28
CA SER A 160 21.99 -26.12 4.57
C SER A 160 23.05 -25.43 5.43
N VAL A 161 22.65 -24.40 6.17
CA VAL A 161 23.53 -23.69 7.13
C VAL A 161 24.02 -24.65 8.23
N GLN A 162 23.15 -25.47 8.80
CA GLN A 162 23.52 -26.44 9.82
C GLN A 162 24.51 -27.50 9.29
N GLN A 163 24.33 -27.96 8.04
CA GLN A 163 25.26 -28.87 7.39
C GLN A 163 26.64 -28.23 7.19
N GLN A 164 26.68 -26.98 6.70
CA GLN A 164 27.95 -26.25 6.55
C GLN A 164 28.68 -26.07 7.89
N ILE A 165 27.98 -25.71 8.94
CA ILE A 165 28.55 -25.56 10.28
C ILE A 165 29.14 -26.91 10.74
N ALA A 166 28.41 -28.00 10.58
CA ALA A 166 28.88 -29.34 10.97
C ALA A 166 30.14 -29.77 10.17
N GLU A 167 30.20 -29.45 8.89
CA GLU A 167 31.39 -29.70 8.05
C GLU A 167 32.59 -28.86 8.49
N MET A 168 32.37 -27.57 8.77
CA MET A 168 33.44 -26.68 9.26
C MET A 168 34.00 -27.12 10.61
N VAL A 169 33.13 -27.56 11.55
CA VAL A 169 33.55 -28.08 12.84
C VAL A 169 34.41 -29.35 12.67
N LYS A 170 33.94 -30.32 11.86
CA LYS A 170 34.73 -31.53 11.54
C LYS A 170 36.11 -31.23 10.91
N GLN A 171 36.16 -30.20 10.06
CA GLN A 171 37.39 -29.79 9.41
C GLN A 171 38.34 -29.12 10.41
N SER A 172 37.85 -28.31 11.32
CA SER A 172 38.64 -27.66 12.37
C SER A 172 39.20 -28.69 13.37
N GLU A 173 38.42 -29.67 13.76
CA GLU A 173 38.87 -30.80 14.64
C GLU A 173 39.99 -31.61 13.99
N LYS A 174 39.86 -31.95 12.69
CA LYS A 174 40.91 -32.64 11.94
C LYS A 174 42.20 -31.85 11.87
N THR A 175 42.11 -30.53 11.66
CA THR A 175 43.28 -29.63 11.60
C THR A 175 43.96 -29.52 12.95
N GLN A 176 43.24 -29.52 14.07
CA GLN A 176 43.80 -29.51 15.42
C GLN A 176 44.48 -30.80 15.80
N ILE A 177 44.00 -31.95 15.33
CA ILE A 177 44.61 -33.25 15.55
C ILE A 177 45.93 -33.40 14.75
N GLN A 178 46.00 -32.85 13.58
CA GLN A 178 47.20 -32.87 12.70
C GLN A 178 48.28 -31.88 13.11
N ASN A 179 48.01 -30.87 13.91
CA ASN A 179 48.96 -29.84 14.33
C ASN A 179 48.86 -29.57 15.85
N PRO A 180 49.33 -30.50 16.73
CA PRO A 180 49.19 -30.36 18.18
C PRO A 180 50.10 -29.30 18.82
N THR A 181 50.86 -28.52 18.04
CA THR A 181 51.93 -27.61 18.51
C THR A 181 51.49 -26.15 18.70
N VAL A 182 50.21 -25.81 18.67
CA VAL A 182 49.75 -24.45 19.03
C VAL A 182 48.93 -24.50 20.33
N LYS A 183 49.58 -24.88 21.43
CA LYS A 183 49.20 -24.54 22.79
C LYS A 183 50.43 -23.96 23.49
N ASN A 184 50.58 -22.65 23.39
CA ASN A 184 51.22 -21.80 24.39
C ASN A 184 50.64 -20.39 24.31
#